data_f935752ca84bca88ab84c76bfc61278e
#
_entry.id   f935752ca84bca88ab84c76bfc61278e
#
_cell.length_a   1.000
_cell.length_b   1.000
_cell.length_c   1.000
_cell.angle_alpha   90.00
_cell.angle_beta   90.00
_cell.angle_gamma   90.00
#
_symmetry.space_group_name_H-M   'P 1'
#
loop_
_entity.id
_entity.type
_entity.pdbx_description
1 polymer ?
#
loop_
_entity_poly.entity_id
_entity_poly.type
_entity_poly.pdbx_seq_one_letter_code
_entity_poly.pdbx_strand_id
1 'polypeptide(L)'
;MMLNIDTKVELPPELVLPGLRSVAFVEYRLSNPDRHRQPLLDKRGWQSIATSPRGDELIGRAGGLHRFIGWSRPILTDSGGYQVFSLGDRRTVDEEGVRFRSHLDGSEHLLTPERSTEIQVRLGADIAMAFDECTPYPVTADRARASMDLTHRWAKRSRERFLELHARAGEGVSNPGQAQFGIVQGSVFPDLRRESVEATVAVGFEAYAIGGLSVGESAEEMYDIAGQTAAWLPADRPRYLMGVGMPDDLVEAVACGIDMFDCVLPTRNARNGQLFTRTGPINIKGARFAEDMNPPD
;
A
#
# COMPACT_ATOMS: atom_id res chain seq x y z
N MET A 1 -0.16 24.53 2.12
CA MET A 1 -0.46 24.22 3.52
C MET A 1 -0.27 22.70 3.67
N MET A 2 0.88 22.30 4.22
CA MET A 2 1.22 20.91 4.49
C MET A 2 0.41 20.47 5.71
N LEU A 3 -0.50 19.53 5.56
CA LEU A 3 -1.09 18.82 6.69
C LEU A 3 -0.15 17.66 7.04
N ASN A 4 0.69 17.87 8.03
CA ASN A 4 1.41 16.81 8.72
C ASN A 4 0.38 16.06 9.57
N ILE A 5 -0.04 14.89 9.14
CA ILE A 5 -0.79 13.97 9.99
C ILE A 5 0.25 13.08 10.66
N ASP A 6 0.77 13.55 11.79
CA ASP A 6 1.51 12.73 12.74
C ASP A 6 0.49 11.93 13.55
N THR A 7 -0.03 10.86 13.01
CA THR A 7 -0.75 9.87 13.82
C THR A 7 0.29 9.00 14.51
N LYS A 8 0.80 9.49 15.62
CA LYS A 8 1.52 8.65 16.58
C LYS A 8 0.49 7.79 17.31
N VAL A 9 0.30 6.56 16.87
CA VAL A 9 -0.15 5.50 17.75
C VAL A 9 1.08 5.05 18.50
N GLU A 10 1.23 5.43 19.78
CA GLU A 10 2.24 4.87 20.66
C GLU A 10 1.79 3.44 20.98
N LEU A 11 2.38 2.47 20.32
CA LEU A 11 2.19 1.07 20.67
C LEU A 11 2.77 0.81 22.07
N PRO A 12 2.14 -0.06 22.87
CA PRO A 12 2.71 -0.51 24.15
C PRO A 12 4.14 -1.01 23.94
N PRO A 13 5.06 -0.76 24.90
CA PRO A 13 6.49 -1.12 24.76
C PRO A 13 6.75 -2.57 24.36
N GLU A 14 5.86 -3.48 24.74
CA GLU A 14 5.90 -4.91 24.44
C GLU A 14 5.55 -5.27 23.00
N LEU A 15 4.93 -4.34 22.24
CA LEU A 15 4.59 -4.51 20.81
C LEU A 15 5.56 -3.79 19.88
N VAL A 16 6.60 -3.17 20.40
CA VAL A 16 7.60 -2.47 19.60
C VAL A 16 8.67 -3.48 19.18
N LEU A 17 8.62 -3.90 17.92
CA LEU A 17 9.74 -4.63 17.31
C LEU A 17 11.02 -3.78 17.35
N PRO A 18 12.19 -4.37 17.71
CA PRO A 18 13.44 -3.63 17.75
C PRO A 18 13.74 -2.98 16.39
N GLY A 19 13.65 -1.65 16.32
CA GLY A 19 13.95 -0.87 15.11
C GLY A 19 12.74 -0.26 14.39
N LEU A 20 11.52 -0.75 14.59
CA LEU A 20 10.32 -0.17 14.00
C LEU A 20 9.58 0.74 15.01
N ARG A 21 9.99 1.99 15.12
CA ARG A 21 9.34 2.94 16.05
C ARG A 21 8.10 3.65 15.47
N SER A 22 7.97 3.72 14.18
CA SER A 22 6.75 4.16 13.45
C SER A 22 6.99 4.06 11.95
N VAL A 23 6.03 3.57 11.18
CA VAL A 23 5.99 3.67 9.73
C VAL A 23 4.94 4.73 9.39
N ALA A 24 5.36 5.80 8.72
CA ALA A 24 4.43 6.81 8.22
C ALA A 24 4.11 6.47 6.76
N PHE A 25 2.83 6.25 6.47
CA PHE A 25 2.35 6.16 5.10
C PHE A 25 2.21 7.55 4.52
N VAL A 26 2.98 7.82 3.50
CA VAL A 26 2.90 9.09 2.78
C VAL A 26 2.23 8.84 1.44
N GLU A 27 0.90 9.00 1.37
CA GLU A 27 0.26 9.32 0.11
C GLU A 27 0.64 10.76 -0.25
N TYR A 28 1.78 10.94 -0.90
CA TYR A 28 2.26 12.28 -1.24
C TYR A 28 1.50 12.79 -2.47
N ARG A 29 0.64 13.77 -2.25
CA ARG A 29 0.17 14.67 -3.30
C ARG A 29 1.13 15.84 -3.38
N LEU A 30 2.02 15.83 -4.34
CA LEU A 30 2.72 17.05 -4.75
C LEU A 30 1.70 17.95 -5.48
N SER A 31 0.96 18.76 -4.72
CA SER A 31 0.20 19.85 -5.28
C SER A 31 1.15 21.04 -5.47
N ASN A 32 1.41 21.41 -6.72
CA ASN A 32 2.09 22.66 -7.04
C ASN A 32 1.10 23.82 -6.83
N PRO A 33 1.46 24.89 -6.09
CA PRO A 33 0.64 26.10 -6.00
C PRO A 33 0.50 26.83 -7.34
N ASP A 34 1.42 26.64 -8.28
CA ASP A 34 1.34 27.20 -9.63
C ASP A 34 0.58 26.28 -10.55
N ARG A 35 -0.64 26.64 -10.92
CA ARG A 35 -1.59 25.91 -11.78
C ARG A 35 -1.06 25.50 -13.15
N HIS A 36 0.19 25.79 -13.50
CA HIS A 36 0.80 25.55 -14.81
C HIS A 36 1.84 24.44 -14.85
N ARG A 37 2.16 23.81 -13.70
CA ARG A 37 3.01 22.60 -13.68
C ARG A 37 2.16 21.43 -13.24
N GLN A 38 1.98 20.46 -14.15
CA GLN A 38 1.32 19.20 -13.82
C GLN A 38 2.00 18.57 -12.60
N PRO A 39 1.24 18.13 -11.58
CA PRO A 39 1.81 17.45 -10.44
C PRO A 39 2.49 16.16 -10.92
N LEU A 40 3.73 15.95 -10.51
CA LEU A 40 4.47 14.71 -10.76
C LEU A 40 3.76 13.50 -10.13
N LEU A 41 2.92 13.75 -9.13
CA LEU A 41 2.07 12.77 -8.45
C LEU A 41 0.67 13.37 -8.31
N ASP A 42 -0.28 12.89 -9.09
CA ASP A 42 -1.70 13.21 -8.94
C ASP A 42 -2.39 12.26 -7.93
N LYS A 43 -3.73 12.28 -7.89
CA LYS A 43 -4.53 11.35 -7.07
C LYS A 43 -4.19 9.86 -7.29
N ARG A 44 -3.44 9.57 -8.32
CA ARG A 44 -3.04 8.29 -8.86
C ARG A 44 -1.53 8.23 -8.96
N GLY A 45 -0.84 8.85 -8.00
CA GLY A 45 0.58 9.17 -7.98
C GLY A 45 1.52 8.11 -8.56
N TRP A 46 1.18 6.86 -8.33
CA TRP A 46 1.89 5.71 -8.87
C TRP A 46 1.79 5.61 -10.40
N GLN A 47 0.59 5.85 -10.96
CA GLN A 47 0.40 5.80 -12.41
C GLN A 47 1.20 6.88 -13.11
N SER A 48 1.28 8.08 -12.53
CA SER A 48 2.07 9.17 -13.10
C SER A 48 3.57 8.85 -13.10
N ILE A 49 4.09 8.13 -12.12
CA ILE A 49 5.48 7.66 -12.09
C ILE A 49 5.67 6.48 -13.05
N ALA A 50 4.78 5.49 -13.01
CA ALA A 50 4.87 4.30 -13.85
C ALA A 50 4.66 4.58 -15.34
N THR A 51 3.81 5.57 -15.68
CA THR A 51 3.50 5.98 -17.06
C THR A 51 4.36 7.12 -17.58
N SER A 52 5.06 7.86 -16.69
CA SER A 52 6.05 8.82 -17.13
C SER A 52 7.30 8.07 -17.63
N PRO A 53 7.70 8.18 -18.89
CA PRO A 53 8.85 7.44 -19.42
C PRO A 53 10.17 7.66 -18.66
N ARG A 54 10.21 8.59 -17.73
CA ARG A 54 11.40 8.99 -16.96
C ARG A 54 11.11 9.31 -15.50
N GLY A 55 9.92 9.00 -14.97
CA GLY A 55 9.52 9.40 -13.61
C GLY A 55 10.38 8.76 -12.53
N ASP A 56 10.51 7.45 -12.57
CA ASP A 56 11.35 6.68 -11.64
C ASP A 56 12.85 6.95 -11.85
N GLU A 57 13.30 7.13 -13.10
CA GLU A 57 14.68 7.48 -13.42
C GLU A 57 15.06 8.86 -12.87
N LEU A 58 14.16 9.84 -12.96
CA LEU A 58 14.38 11.18 -12.44
C LEU A 58 14.56 11.15 -10.93
N ILE A 59 13.67 10.45 -10.22
CA ILE A 59 13.74 10.31 -8.77
C ILE A 59 14.99 9.52 -8.35
N GLY A 60 15.33 8.45 -9.07
CA GLY A 60 16.56 7.69 -8.83
C GLY A 60 17.82 8.55 -8.98
N ARG A 61 17.91 9.38 -10.03
CA ARG A 61 19.02 10.35 -10.19
C ARG A 61 19.05 11.43 -9.11
N ALA A 62 17.91 11.76 -8.53
CA ALA A 62 17.84 12.68 -7.39
C ALA A 62 18.28 12.03 -6.06
N GLY A 63 18.58 10.73 -6.05
CA GLY A 63 18.98 9.96 -4.87
C GLY A 63 17.82 9.35 -4.10
N GLY A 64 16.71 9.05 -4.81
CA GLY A 64 15.51 8.42 -4.25
C GLY A 64 14.51 9.39 -3.64
N LEU A 65 13.38 8.84 -3.18
CA LEU A 65 12.25 9.61 -2.64
C LEU A 65 12.65 10.43 -1.42
N HIS A 66 13.37 9.85 -0.48
CA HIS A 66 13.79 10.53 0.75
C HIS A 66 14.46 11.86 0.45
N ARG A 67 15.44 11.83 -0.46
CA ARG A 67 16.19 13.02 -0.84
C ARG A 67 15.35 13.97 -1.69
N PHE A 68 14.56 13.42 -2.61
CA PHE A 68 13.72 14.22 -3.52
C PHE A 68 12.67 15.06 -2.80
N ILE A 69 12.02 14.49 -1.76
CA ILE A 69 10.97 15.18 -1.00
C ILE A 69 11.44 15.75 0.34
N GLY A 70 12.73 15.57 0.72
CA GLY A 70 13.27 16.01 2.00
C GLY A 70 12.68 15.28 3.22
N TRP A 71 12.33 14.02 3.07
CA TRP A 71 11.69 13.21 4.12
C TRP A 71 12.68 12.20 4.72
N SER A 72 12.86 12.21 6.05
CA SER A 72 13.84 11.39 6.76
C SER A 72 13.26 10.20 7.53
N ARG A 73 11.93 10.02 7.49
CA ARG A 73 11.25 8.90 8.14
C ARG A 73 10.97 7.79 7.13
N PRO A 74 10.66 6.54 7.57
CA PRO A 74 10.36 5.44 6.66
C PRO A 74 9.27 5.76 5.64
N ILE A 75 9.47 5.27 4.42
CA ILE A 75 8.54 5.36 3.30
C ILE A 75 8.22 3.94 2.82
N LEU A 76 6.95 3.66 2.61
CA LEU A 76 6.48 2.48 1.89
C LEU A 76 5.97 2.90 0.51
N THR A 77 6.36 2.17 -0.53
CA THR A 77 5.76 2.28 -1.87
C THR A 77 4.90 1.06 -2.16
N ASP A 78 3.73 1.30 -2.75
CA ASP A 78 2.87 0.22 -3.23
C ASP A 78 3.38 -0.33 -4.57
N SER A 79 2.99 -1.56 -4.89
CA SER A 79 3.36 -2.25 -6.13
C SER A 79 2.72 -1.67 -7.40
N GLY A 80 1.62 -0.95 -7.25
CA GLY A 80 0.76 -0.47 -8.35
C GLY A 80 -0.36 -1.45 -8.72
N GLY A 81 -0.43 -2.63 -8.13
CA GLY A 81 -1.46 -3.64 -8.38
C GLY A 81 -2.88 -3.12 -8.17
N TYR A 82 -3.15 -2.55 -7.01
CA TYR A 82 -4.47 -1.98 -6.68
C TYR A 82 -4.83 -0.76 -7.54
N GLN A 83 -3.86 0.12 -7.85
CA GLN A 83 -4.10 1.30 -8.67
C GLN A 83 -4.51 0.91 -10.09
N VAL A 84 -3.89 -0.13 -10.64
CA VAL A 84 -4.28 -0.69 -11.95
C VAL A 84 -5.61 -1.44 -11.84
N PHE A 85 -5.87 -2.11 -10.70
CA PHE A 85 -7.17 -2.73 -10.40
C PHE A 85 -8.30 -1.69 -10.48
N SER A 86 -8.12 -0.50 -9.96
CA SER A 86 -9.13 0.57 -9.96
C SER A 86 -9.47 1.13 -11.35
N LEU A 87 -8.74 0.75 -12.42
CA LEU A 87 -9.02 1.17 -13.80
C LEU A 87 -10.18 0.41 -14.47
N GLY A 88 -10.67 -0.67 -13.84
CA GLY A 88 -11.79 -1.47 -14.37
C GLY A 88 -11.52 -2.02 -15.79
N ASP A 89 -12.45 -1.76 -16.70
CA ASP A 89 -12.43 -2.30 -18.08
C ASP A 89 -11.27 -1.78 -18.97
N ARG A 90 -10.45 -0.85 -18.47
CA ARG A 90 -9.30 -0.29 -19.22
C ARG A 90 -8.01 -1.08 -19.00
N ARG A 91 -8.10 -2.24 -18.39
CA ARG A 91 -6.96 -3.12 -18.13
C ARG A 91 -7.21 -4.54 -18.60
N THR A 92 -6.13 -5.23 -18.91
CA THR A 92 -6.11 -6.68 -19.13
C THR A 92 -5.03 -7.26 -18.21
N VAL A 93 -5.39 -8.33 -17.51
CA VAL A 93 -4.48 -9.06 -16.61
C VAL A 93 -4.17 -10.40 -17.25
N ASP A 94 -2.90 -10.73 -17.35
CA ASP A 94 -2.42 -12.02 -17.84
C ASP A 94 -1.18 -12.48 -17.06
N GLU A 95 -0.57 -13.59 -17.45
CA GLU A 95 0.62 -14.14 -16.79
C GLU A 95 1.81 -13.17 -16.81
N GLU A 96 1.93 -12.38 -17.86
CA GLU A 96 3.04 -11.43 -18.03
C GLU A 96 2.95 -10.26 -17.04
N GLY A 97 1.73 -9.73 -16.84
CA GLY A 97 1.48 -8.58 -15.98
C GLY A 97 0.13 -7.94 -16.27
N VAL A 98 0.05 -6.62 -16.10
CA VAL A 98 -1.16 -5.84 -16.35
C VAL A 98 -0.93 -4.84 -17.47
N ARG A 99 -1.70 -4.98 -18.55
CA ARG A 99 -1.77 -4.00 -19.65
C ARG A 99 -2.87 -2.99 -19.33
N PHE A 100 -2.57 -1.72 -19.43
CA PHE A 100 -3.55 -0.66 -19.20
C PHE A 100 -3.26 0.57 -20.07
N ARG A 101 -4.27 1.43 -20.20
CA ARG A 101 -4.11 2.71 -20.90
C ARG A 101 -4.03 3.86 -19.90
N SER A 102 -3.01 4.69 -20.07
CA SER A 102 -2.85 5.94 -19.33
C SER A 102 -4.07 6.83 -19.50
N HIS A 103 -4.58 7.36 -18.41
CA HIS A 103 -5.66 8.33 -18.43
C HIS A 103 -5.17 9.75 -18.80
N LEU A 104 -3.85 9.97 -18.81
CA LEU A 104 -3.26 11.27 -19.10
C LEU A 104 -3.18 11.52 -20.62
N ASP A 105 -2.73 10.53 -21.36
CA ASP A 105 -2.43 10.66 -22.79
C ASP A 105 -2.95 9.49 -23.64
N GLY A 106 -3.59 8.49 -23.01
CA GLY A 106 -4.12 7.31 -23.68
C GLY A 106 -3.07 6.27 -24.10
N SER A 107 -1.79 6.50 -23.80
CA SER A 107 -0.71 5.56 -24.10
C SER A 107 -0.92 4.21 -23.43
N GLU A 108 -0.49 3.14 -24.10
CA GLU A 108 -0.58 1.77 -23.59
C GLU A 108 0.67 1.42 -22.81
N HIS A 109 0.48 0.83 -21.64
CA HIS A 109 1.55 0.43 -20.72
C HIS A 109 1.37 -1.02 -20.29
N LEU A 110 2.52 -1.68 -20.11
CA LEU A 110 2.60 -2.99 -19.48
C LEU A 110 3.37 -2.86 -18.15
N LEU A 111 2.71 -3.19 -17.05
CA LEU A 111 3.32 -3.28 -15.74
C LEU A 111 3.48 -4.75 -15.37
N THR A 112 4.72 -5.23 -15.38
CA THR A 112 5.08 -6.58 -14.94
C THR A 112 5.56 -6.59 -13.51
N PRO A 113 5.64 -7.75 -12.82
CA PRO A 113 6.24 -7.88 -11.49
C PRO A 113 7.66 -7.31 -11.42
N GLU A 114 8.47 -7.58 -12.44
CA GLU A 114 9.84 -7.09 -12.54
C GLU A 114 9.87 -5.56 -12.68
N ARG A 115 9.03 -5.00 -13.57
CA ARG A 115 9.00 -3.56 -13.78
C ARG A 115 8.50 -2.81 -12.56
N SER A 116 7.47 -3.32 -11.87
CA SER A 116 7.00 -2.77 -10.59
C SER A 116 8.12 -2.73 -9.55
N THR A 117 8.87 -3.83 -9.43
CA THR A 117 10.01 -3.93 -8.51
C THR A 117 11.13 -2.95 -8.88
N GLU A 118 11.50 -2.85 -10.15
CA GLU A 118 12.52 -1.91 -10.63
C GLU A 118 12.19 -0.45 -10.28
N ILE A 119 10.92 -0.07 -10.48
CA ILE A 119 10.46 1.28 -10.14
C ILE A 119 10.63 1.53 -8.65
N GLN A 120 10.17 0.62 -7.78
CA GLN A 120 10.23 0.78 -6.33
C GLN A 120 11.67 0.81 -5.81
N VAL A 121 12.57 0.00 -6.39
CA VAL A 121 14.00 0.01 -6.07
C VAL A 121 14.66 1.34 -6.45
N ARG A 122 14.33 1.90 -7.62
CA ARG A 122 14.81 3.23 -8.02
C ARG A 122 14.22 4.36 -7.19
N LEU A 123 12.97 4.23 -6.74
CA LEU A 123 12.35 5.19 -5.82
C LEU A 123 13.04 5.17 -4.45
N GLY A 124 13.60 4.04 -4.03
CA GLY A 124 14.39 3.92 -2.82
C GLY A 124 13.60 4.12 -1.52
N ALA A 125 12.33 3.74 -1.50
CA ALA A 125 11.54 3.64 -0.28
C ALA A 125 12.16 2.59 0.66
N ASP A 126 11.83 2.63 1.95
CA ASP A 126 12.33 1.63 2.90
C ASP A 126 11.64 0.28 2.73
N ILE A 127 10.37 0.31 2.28
CA ILE A 127 9.55 -0.87 2.04
C ILE A 127 9.00 -0.82 0.63
N ALA A 128 9.24 -1.88 -0.14
CA ALA A 128 8.63 -2.15 -1.45
C ALA A 128 7.64 -3.31 -1.34
N MET A 129 6.54 -3.24 -2.09
CA MET A 129 5.54 -4.30 -2.12
C MET A 129 5.75 -5.23 -3.31
N ALA A 130 5.57 -6.53 -3.13
CA ALA A 130 5.50 -7.46 -4.24
C ALA A 130 4.27 -7.15 -5.12
N PHE A 131 4.35 -7.46 -6.42
CA PHE A 131 3.23 -7.24 -7.33
C PHE A 131 2.18 -8.32 -7.16
N ASP A 132 0.90 -7.93 -7.04
CA ASP A 132 -0.22 -8.82 -6.76
C ASP A 132 -1.44 -8.52 -7.63
N GLU A 133 -2.37 -9.47 -7.70
CA GLU A 133 -3.70 -9.27 -8.26
C GLU A 133 -4.74 -9.27 -7.14
N CYS A 134 -5.38 -8.12 -6.91
CA CYS A 134 -6.53 -7.99 -6.02
C CYS A 134 -7.82 -8.33 -6.77
N THR A 135 -8.69 -9.14 -6.17
CA THR A 135 -10.03 -9.45 -6.71
C THR A 135 -11.09 -8.51 -6.14
N PRO A 136 -12.18 -8.21 -6.90
CA PRO A 136 -13.34 -7.52 -6.33
C PRO A 136 -14.07 -8.44 -5.32
N TYR A 137 -14.92 -7.84 -4.50
CA TYR A 137 -15.87 -8.55 -3.66
C TYR A 137 -17.31 -8.20 -4.10
N PRO A 138 -18.23 -9.18 -4.18
CA PRO A 138 -18.02 -10.61 -3.98
C PRO A 138 -17.31 -11.27 -5.18
N VAL A 139 -16.66 -12.40 -4.92
CA VAL A 139 -15.96 -13.19 -5.92
C VAL A 139 -16.20 -14.68 -5.69
N THR A 140 -16.20 -15.49 -6.76
CA THR A 140 -16.29 -16.97 -6.62
C THR A 140 -14.97 -17.55 -6.13
N ALA A 141 -15.01 -18.69 -5.41
CA ALA A 141 -13.82 -19.37 -4.93
C ALA A 141 -12.83 -19.71 -6.05
N ASP A 142 -13.34 -20.17 -7.22
CA ASP A 142 -12.49 -20.50 -8.38
C ASP A 142 -11.76 -19.27 -8.92
N ARG A 143 -12.43 -18.11 -9.00
CA ARG A 143 -11.79 -16.88 -9.45
C ARG A 143 -10.80 -16.35 -8.41
N ALA A 144 -11.13 -16.43 -7.12
CA ALA A 144 -10.21 -16.07 -6.02
C ALA A 144 -8.96 -16.96 -6.05
N ARG A 145 -9.12 -18.27 -6.29
CA ARG A 145 -8.00 -19.21 -6.45
C ARG A 145 -7.13 -18.85 -7.65
N ALA A 146 -7.70 -18.64 -8.81
CA ALA A 146 -6.95 -18.30 -10.02
C ALA A 146 -6.13 -17.01 -9.85
N SER A 147 -6.70 -15.99 -9.20
CA SER A 147 -6.03 -14.73 -8.86
C SER A 147 -4.91 -14.93 -7.84
N MET A 148 -5.18 -15.70 -6.80
CA MET A 148 -4.19 -16.06 -5.78
C MET A 148 -2.99 -16.78 -6.40
N ASP A 149 -3.23 -17.78 -7.25
CA ASP A 149 -2.17 -18.53 -7.93
C ASP A 149 -1.32 -17.64 -8.84
N LEU A 150 -1.94 -16.68 -9.53
CA LEU A 150 -1.24 -15.68 -10.32
C LEU A 150 -0.38 -14.78 -9.42
N THR A 151 -0.93 -14.32 -8.29
CA THR A 151 -0.21 -13.52 -7.29
C THR A 151 1.03 -14.27 -6.77
N HIS A 152 0.93 -15.58 -6.50
CA HIS A 152 2.09 -16.38 -6.07
C HIS A 152 3.21 -16.42 -7.12
N ARG A 153 2.87 -16.59 -8.40
CA ARG A 153 3.86 -16.56 -9.49
C ARG A 153 4.50 -15.17 -9.64
N TRP A 154 3.70 -14.11 -9.54
CA TRP A 154 4.18 -12.74 -9.57
C TRP A 154 5.02 -12.37 -8.34
N ALA A 155 4.66 -12.84 -7.16
CA ALA A 155 5.43 -12.64 -5.93
C ALA A 155 6.84 -13.24 -6.07
N LYS A 156 6.95 -14.46 -6.62
CA LYS A 156 8.25 -15.09 -6.89
C LYS A 156 9.09 -14.27 -7.87
N ARG A 157 8.52 -13.85 -9.01
CA ARG A 157 9.19 -13.00 -10.02
C ARG A 157 9.62 -11.65 -9.43
N SER A 158 8.75 -11.02 -8.63
CA SER A 158 9.07 -9.76 -7.92
C SER A 158 10.27 -9.97 -6.98
N ARG A 159 10.28 -11.06 -6.22
CA ARG A 159 11.36 -11.37 -5.27
C ARG A 159 12.68 -11.67 -5.98
N GLU A 160 12.68 -12.48 -7.00
CA GLU A 160 13.85 -12.78 -7.81
C GLU A 160 14.45 -11.51 -8.39
N ARG A 161 13.64 -10.62 -8.95
CA ARG A 161 14.09 -9.34 -9.49
C ARG A 161 14.63 -8.40 -8.41
N PHE A 162 14.00 -8.33 -7.25
CA PHE A 162 14.46 -7.53 -6.12
C PHE A 162 15.85 -7.95 -5.66
N LEU A 163 16.05 -9.26 -5.45
CA LEU A 163 17.34 -9.80 -5.04
C LEU A 163 18.43 -9.60 -6.10
N GLU A 164 18.09 -9.79 -7.38
CA GLU A 164 19.02 -9.54 -8.49
C GLU A 164 19.50 -8.08 -8.53
N LEU A 165 18.60 -7.11 -8.35
CA LEU A 165 18.94 -5.69 -8.34
C LEU A 165 19.85 -5.35 -7.15
N HIS A 166 19.53 -5.84 -5.97
CA HIS A 166 20.32 -5.58 -4.76
C HIS A 166 21.70 -6.28 -4.77
N ALA A 167 21.82 -7.42 -5.45
CA ALA A 167 23.11 -8.11 -5.60
C ALA A 167 24.10 -7.35 -6.52
N ARG A 168 23.60 -6.49 -7.42
CA ARG A 168 24.43 -5.70 -8.35
C ARG A 168 24.96 -4.40 -7.74
N ALA A 169 25.23 -4.36 -6.48
CA ALA A 169 25.74 -3.24 -5.67
C ALA A 169 26.09 -1.95 -6.46
N GLY A 170 25.24 -0.94 -6.37
CA GLY A 170 25.55 0.44 -6.75
C GLY A 170 24.86 1.00 -7.98
N GLU A 171 24.42 0.21 -8.97
CA GLU A 171 23.73 0.75 -10.14
C GLU A 171 22.19 0.66 -10.00
N GLY A 172 21.54 1.83 -9.85
CA GLY A 172 20.07 1.93 -9.87
C GLY A 172 19.36 1.59 -8.56
N VAL A 173 20.08 1.27 -7.48
CA VAL A 173 19.52 1.05 -6.14
C VAL A 173 19.68 2.31 -5.31
N SER A 174 18.58 3.00 -5.04
CA SER A 174 18.59 4.25 -4.27
C SER A 174 18.63 4.01 -2.76
N ASN A 175 18.17 2.85 -2.28
CA ASN A 175 18.21 2.45 -0.87
C ASN A 175 18.67 0.98 -0.74
N PRO A 176 19.94 0.73 -0.42
CA PRO A 176 20.46 -0.63 -0.23
C PRO A 176 19.83 -1.39 0.94
N GLY A 177 19.24 -0.69 1.90
CA GLY A 177 18.56 -1.25 3.06
C GLY A 177 17.06 -1.50 2.86
N GLN A 178 16.54 -1.36 1.63
CA GLN A 178 15.14 -1.57 1.34
C GLN A 178 14.70 -3.01 1.65
N ALA A 179 13.53 -3.16 2.30
CA ALA A 179 12.85 -4.43 2.49
C ALA A 179 11.78 -4.63 1.41
N GLN A 180 11.44 -5.89 1.10
CA GLN A 180 10.32 -6.22 0.24
C GLN A 180 9.28 -7.04 1.01
N PHE A 181 8.00 -6.64 0.94
CA PHE A 181 6.89 -7.33 1.57
C PHE A 181 6.13 -8.18 0.56
N GLY A 182 5.85 -9.43 0.92
CA GLY A 182 4.95 -10.29 0.17
C GLY A 182 3.48 -9.99 0.51
N ILE A 183 2.57 -10.23 -0.43
CA ILE A 183 1.14 -9.97 -0.25
C ILE A 183 0.38 -11.29 -0.29
N VAL A 184 -0.34 -11.60 0.78
CA VAL A 184 -1.23 -12.75 0.89
C VAL A 184 -2.60 -12.37 0.31
N GLN A 185 -3.06 -13.14 -0.68
CA GLN A 185 -4.38 -13.03 -1.30
C GLN A 185 -5.26 -14.23 -0.92
N GLY A 186 -6.47 -14.34 -1.44
CA GLY A 186 -7.40 -15.46 -1.16
C GLY A 186 -8.82 -15.00 -0.83
N SER A 187 -9.13 -13.68 -0.98
CA SER A 187 -10.43 -13.10 -0.68
C SER A 187 -10.91 -13.47 0.73
N VAL A 188 -12.17 -13.83 0.91
CA VAL A 188 -12.78 -14.23 2.20
C VAL A 188 -12.81 -15.75 2.42
N PHE A 189 -11.96 -16.50 1.72
CA PHE A 189 -11.91 -17.97 1.80
C PHE A 189 -10.75 -18.43 2.69
N PRO A 190 -10.99 -18.96 3.92
CA PRO A 190 -9.93 -19.32 4.86
C PRO A 190 -8.92 -20.32 4.30
N ASP A 191 -9.39 -21.34 3.58
CA ASP A 191 -8.52 -22.36 2.98
C ASP A 191 -7.56 -21.74 1.96
N LEU A 192 -8.04 -20.82 1.11
CA LEU A 192 -7.20 -20.10 0.16
C LEU A 192 -6.21 -19.19 0.88
N ARG A 193 -6.65 -18.49 1.92
CA ARG A 193 -5.78 -17.64 2.75
C ARG A 193 -4.63 -18.43 3.35
N ARG A 194 -4.91 -19.59 3.91
CA ARG A 194 -3.89 -20.46 4.48
C ARG A 194 -2.88 -20.94 3.43
N GLU A 195 -3.37 -21.43 2.29
CA GLU A 195 -2.52 -21.83 1.17
C GLU A 195 -1.66 -20.64 0.68
N SER A 196 -2.25 -19.45 0.61
CA SER A 196 -1.54 -18.24 0.21
C SER A 196 -0.46 -17.83 1.20
N VAL A 197 -0.71 -17.94 2.50
CA VAL A 197 0.31 -17.69 3.54
C VAL A 197 1.48 -18.64 3.34
N GLU A 198 1.22 -19.94 3.23
CA GLU A 198 2.27 -20.97 3.07
C GLU A 198 3.13 -20.69 1.82
N ALA A 199 2.49 -20.40 0.68
CA ALA A 199 3.17 -20.11 -0.58
C ALA A 199 3.98 -18.80 -0.52
N THR A 200 3.41 -17.73 0.06
CA THR A 200 4.08 -16.42 0.15
C THR A 200 5.25 -16.45 1.14
N VAL A 201 5.09 -17.15 2.27
CA VAL A 201 6.18 -17.33 3.26
C VAL A 201 7.33 -18.13 2.66
N ALA A 202 7.04 -19.15 1.84
CA ALA A 202 8.07 -19.95 1.18
C ALA A 202 8.93 -19.17 0.19
N VAL A 203 8.45 -18.04 -0.36
CA VAL A 203 9.25 -17.14 -1.21
C VAL A 203 10.33 -16.39 -0.41
N GLY A 204 10.09 -16.09 0.88
CA GLY A 204 11.10 -15.53 1.78
C GLY A 204 11.21 -14.01 1.69
N PHE A 205 10.14 -13.30 2.05
CA PHE A 205 10.11 -11.83 2.19
C PHE A 205 10.54 -11.40 3.60
N GLU A 206 10.89 -10.11 3.75
CA GLU A 206 11.24 -9.52 5.04
C GLU A 206 10.01 -9.38 5.95
N ALA A 207 8.82 -9.18 5.37
CA ALA A 207 7.53 -9.12 6.07
C ALA A 207 6.36 -9.42 5.13
N TYR A 208 5.13 -9.40 5.66
CA TYR A 208 3.96 -9.88 4.94
C TYR A 208 2.78 -8.92 5.08
N ALA A 209 2.10 -8.70 3.96
CA ALA A 209 0.85 -7.94 3.91
C ALA A 209 -0.34 -8.88 3.67
N ILE A 210 -1.48 -8.48 4.19
CA ILE A 210 -2.79 -9.09 3.96
C ILE A 210 -3.55 -8.17 3.01
N GLY A 211 -3.61 -8.57 1.74
CA GLY A 211 -4.35 -7.85 0.69
C GLY A 211 -5.73 -8.46 0.42
N GLY A 212 -6.54 -7.82 -0.43
CA GLY A 212 -7.83 -8.32 -0.88
C GLY A 212 -8.90 -8.39 0.21
N LEU A 213 -8.78 -7.56 1.24
CA LEU A 213 -9.79 -7.25 2.23
C LEU A 213 -10.11 -5.75 2.20
N SER A 214 -11.19 -5.32 2.88
CA SER A 214 -11.73 -3.96 2.80
C SER A 214 -12.13 -3.53 1.38
N VAL A 215 -12.66 -4.48 0.62
CA VAL A 215 -13.10 -4.30 -0.77
C VAL A 215 -14.61 -4.45 -0.96
N GLY A 216 -15.38 -4.58 0.14
CA GLY A 216 -16.85 -4.63 0.13
C GLY A 216 -17.48 -5.68 1.04
N GLU A 217 -16.71 -6.54 1.68
CA GLU A 217 -17.15 -7.48 2.70
C GLU A 217 -17.60 -6.75 3.98
N SER A 218 -18.31 -7.45 4.88
CA SER A 218 -18.67 -6.90 6.18
C SER A 218 -17.44 -6.74 7.07
N ALA A 219 -17.51 -5.82 8.05
CA ALA A 219 -16.43 -5.63 9.02
C ALA A 219 -16.16 -6.92 9.82
N GLU A 220 -17.20 -7.63 10.21
CA GLU A 220 -17.09 -8.91 10.95
C GLU A 220 -16.34 -9.96 10.13
N GLU A 221 -16.67 -10.11 8.85
CA GLU A 221 -15.99 -11.04 7.94
C GLU A 221 -14.52 -10.62 7.73
N MET A 222 -14.27 -9.33 7.57
CA MET A 222 -12.91 -8.79 7.47
C MET A 222 -12.07 -9.11 8.71
N TYR A 223 -12.60 -8.88 9.93
CA TYR A 223 -11.87 -9.16 11.17
C TYR A 223 -11.57 -10.65 11.35
N ASP A 224 -12.55 -11.49 11.05
CA ASP A 224 -12.38 -12.96 11.16
C ASP A 224 -11.29 -13.45 10.21
N ILE A 225 -11.34 -13.06 8.94
CA ILE A 225 -10.36 -13.46 7.93
C ILE A 225 -8.99 -12.84 8.19
N ALA A 226 -8.92 -11.56 8.58
CA ALA A 226 -7.66 -10.91 8.92
C ALA A 226 -6.99 -11.58 10.12
N GLY A 227 -7.76 -11.87 11.18
CA GLY A 227 -7.27 -12.53 12.38
C GLY A 227 -6.75 -13.95 12.13
N GLN A 228 -7.50 -14.77 11.36
CA GLN A 228 -7.05 -16.10 10.98
C GLN A 228 -5.77 -16.02 10.13
N THR A 229 -5.73 -15.12 9.13
CA THR A 229 -4.56 -14.95 8.27
C THR A 229 -3.33 -14.50 9.07
N ALA A 230 -3.50 -13.54 9.97
CA ALA A 230 -2.43 -13.04 10.86
C ALA A 230 -1.87 -14.16 11.75
N ALA A 231 -2.73 -15.04 12.26
CA ALA A 231 -2.31 -16.16 13.12
C ALA A 231 -1.43 -17.20 12.38
N TRP A 232 -1.56 -17.33 11.07
CA TRP A 232 -0.74 -18.24 10.25
C TRP A 232 0.57 -17.59 9.78
N LEU A 233 0.66 -16.27 9.77
CA LEU A 233 1.89 -15.55 9.41
C LEU A 233 2.96 -15.66 10.51
N PRO A 234 4.27 -15.61 10.16
CA PRO A 234 5.35 -15.63 11.12
C PRO A 234 5.20 -14.54 12.19
N ALA A 235 5.34 -14.93 13.47
CA ALA A 235 5.14 -14.01 14.60
C ALA A 235 6.32 -13.02 14.78
N ASP A 236 7.47 -13.33 14.20
CA ASP A 236 8.69 -12.52 14.23
C ASP A 236 8.82 -11.56 13.04
N ARG A 237 7.77 -11.42 12.24
CA ARG A 237 7.72 -10.56 11.05
C ARG A 237 6.56 -9.58 11.12
N PRO A 238 6.76 -8.32 10.69
CA PRO A 238 5.67 -7.36 10.60
C PRO A 238 4.51 -7.86 9.74
N ARG A 239 3.28 -7.58 10.17
CA ARG A 239 2.03 -7.93 9.49
C ARG A 239 1.30 -6.64 9.12
N TYR A 240 1.05 -6.47 7.85
CA TYR A 240 0.46 -5.27 7.29
C TYR A 240 -0.92 -5.56 6.71
N LEU A 241 -1.97 -4.97 7.26
CA LEU A 241 -3.33 -5.04 6.71
C LEU A 241 -3.59 -3.85 5.80
N MET A 242 -3.72 -4.11 4.50
CA MET A 242 -3.79 -3.08 3.47
C MET A 242 -5.19 -2.46 3.36
N GLY A 243 -5.26 -1.13 3.24
CA GLY A 243 -6.48 -0.39 2.93
C GLY A 243 -7.45 -0.17 4.10
N VAL A 244 -7.08 -0.56 5.31
CA VAL A 244 -7.92 -0.50 6.52
C VAL A 244 -7.50 0.66 7.42
N GLY A 245 -8.45 1.45 7.93
CA GLY A 245 -8.11 2.61 8.77
C GLY A 245 -9.30 3.37 9.34
N MET A 246 -10.47 2.75 9.48
CA MET A 246 -11.49 3.25 10.38
C MET A 246 -11.00 3.01 11.81
N PRO A 247 -11.29 3.92 12.78
CA PRO A 247 -10.81 3.79 14.15
C PRO A 247 -11.14 2.45 14.80
N ASP A 248 -12.36 1.96 14.62
CA ASP A 248 -12.81 0.69 15.18
C ASP A 248 -12.08 -0.49 14.52
N ASP A 249 -11.91 -0.45 13.19
CA ASP A 249 -11.18 -1.48 12.44
C ASP A 249 -9.72 -1.60 12.88
N LEU A 250 -9.07 -0.45 13.18
CA LEU A 250 -7.69 -0.44 13.66
C LEU A 250 -7.56 -1.14 15.01
N VAL A 251 -8.48 -0.88 15.93
CA VAL A 251 -8.45 -1.50 17.28
C VAL A 251 -8.62 -3.01 17.17
N GLU A 252 -9.63 -3.47 16.43
CA GLU A 252 -9.90 -4.89 16.23
C GLU A 252 -8.74 -5.59 15.52
N ALA A 253 -8.19 -4.99 14.47
CA ALA A 253 -7.08 -5.58 13.73
C ALA A 253 -5.78 -5.64 14.55
N VAL A 254 -5.48 -4.62 15.39
CA VAL A 254 -4.36 -4.67 16.33
C VAL A 254 -4.56 -5.80 17.34
N ALA A 255 -5.78 -6.00 17.84
CA ALA A 255 -6.08 -7.14 18.73
C ALA A 255 -5.87 -8.50 18.05
N CYS A 256 -6.00 -8.57 16.72
CA CYS A 256 -5.68 -9.73 15.89
C CYS A 256 -4.18 -9.89 15.57
N GLY A 257 -3.31 -8.97 16.02
CA GLY A 257 -1.87 -9.04 15.84
C GLY A 257 -1.37 -8.41 14.52
N ILE A 258 -2.08 -7.41 14.00
CA ILE A 258 -1.64 -6.59 12.87
C ILE A 258 -0.80 -5.41 13.38
N ASP A 259 0.30 -5.12 12.69
CA ASP A 259 1.29 -4.12 13.08
C ASP A 259 1.21 -2.84 12.25
N MET A 260 0.73 -2.92 10.99
CA MET A 260 0.80 -1.84 10.02
C MET A 260 -0.50 -1.69 9.26
N PHE A 261 -0.83 -0.43 8.91
CA PHE A 261 -2.06 -0.07 8.20
C PHE A 261 -1.81 1.08 7.23
N ASP A 262 -2.65 1.18 6.20
CA ASP A 262 -2.84 2.39 5.40
C ASP A 262 -4.33 2.63 5.17
N CYS A 263 -4.72 3.88 5.05
CA CYS A 263 -6.09 4.20 4.67
C CYS A 263 -6.21 5.60 4.08
N VAL A 264 -6.96 5.71 2.99
CA VAL A 264 -7.26 7.02 2.37
C VAL A 264 -8.39 7.78 3.08
N LEU A 265 -9.19 7.10 3.92
CA LEU A 265 -10.40 7.67 4.51
C LEU A 265 -10.13 8.89 5.38
N PRO A 266 -9.15 8.92 6.31
CA PRO A 266 -8.91 10.09 7.13
C PRO A 266 -8.63 11.34 6.29
N THR A 267 -7.76 11.21 5.29
CA THR A 267 -7.41 12.32 4.38
C THR A 267 -8.57 12.69 3.47
N ARG A 268 -9.32 11.70 2.95
CA ARG A 268 -10.51 11.93 2.11
C ARG A 268 -11.59 12.67 2.89
N ASN A 269 -11.88 12.20 4.10
CA ASN A 269 -12.89 12.77 4.97
C ASN A 269 -12.52 14.19 5.42
N ALA A 270 -11.27 14.42 5.82
CA ALA A 270 -10.77 15.73 6.21
C ALA A 270 -10.93 16.79 5.09
N ARG A 271 -10.71 16.41 3.82
CA ARG A 271 -10.96 17.33 2.68
C ARG A 271 -12.43 17.73 2.57
N ASN A 272 -13.33 16.89 3.05
CA ASN A 272 -14.77 17.16 3.07
C ASN A 272 -15.23 17.78 4.40
N GLY A 273 -14.30 18.04 5.33
CA GLY A 273 -14.55 18.63 6.65
C GLY A 273 -15.02 17.63 7.70
N GLN A 274 -14.92 16.33 7.43
CA GLN A 274 -15.24 15.30 8.41
C GLN A 274 -13.98 14.91 9.19
N LEU A 275 -14.09 14.89 10.52
CA LEU A 275 -13.07 14.46 11.47
C LEU A 275 -13.60 13.30 12.30
N PHE A 276 -12.73 12.38 12.67
CA PHE A 276 -12.99 11.36 13.68
C PHE A 276 -12.63 11.92 15.06
N THR A 277 -13.55 11.81 16.03
CA THR A 277 -13.35 12.25 17.40
C THR A 277 -13.72 11.13 18.36
N ARG A 278 -13.34 11.25 19.63
CA ARG A 278 -13.70 10.29 20.69
C ARG A 278 -15.21 10.06 20.84
N THR A 279 -16.01 11.05 20.44
CA THR A 279 -17.48 10.99 20.53
C THR A 279 -18.15 10.63 19.21
N GLY A 280 -17.35 10.25 18.17
CA GLY A 280 -17.81 9.90 16.85
C GLY A 280 -17.42 10.93 15.78
N PRO A 281 -17.80 10.72 14.53
CA PRO A 281 -17.44 11.62 13.44
C PRO A 281 -18.20 12.94 13.52
N ILE A 282 -17.50 14.05 13.34
CA ILE A 282 -18.07 15.39 13.24
C ILE A 282 -17.80 15.99 11.86
N ASN A 283 -18.64 16.91 11.42
CA ASN A 283 -18.40 17.72 10.22
C ASN A 283 -18.21 19.18 10.63
N ILE A 284 -16.96 19.67 10.54
CA ILE A 284 -16.58 21.03 10.94
C ILE A 284 -17.22 22.13 10.07
N LYS A 285 -17.82 21.79 8.92
CA LYS A 285 -18.57 22.73 8.09
C LYS A 285 -19.99 22.99 8.62
N GLY A 286 -20.42 22.24 9.65
CA GLY A 286 -21.73 22.43 10.28
C GLY A 286 -21.82 23.79 10.96
N ALA A 287 -22.98 24.46 10.84
CA ALA A 287 -23.22 25.81 11.39
C ALA A 287 -22.91 25.92 12.89
N ARG A 288 -23.04 24.83 13.65
CA ARG A 288 -22.72 24.80 15.09
C ARG A 288 -21.24 25.08 15.41
N PHE A 289 -20.37 24.92 14.42
CA PHE A 289 -18.92 25.14 14.59
C PHE A 289 -18.44 26.48 14.01
N ALA A 290 -19.35 27.32 13.46
CA ALA A 290 -18.98 28.54 12.76
C ALA A 290 -18.23 29.55 13.65
N GLU A 291 -18.56 29.56 14.94
CA GLU A 291 -17.97 30.46 15.94
C GLU A 291 -17.29 29.68 17.09
N ASP A 292 -17.17 28.37 16.95
CA ASP A 292 -16.53 27.53 17.96
C ASP A 292 -14.99 27.62 17.86
N MET A 293 -14.36 28.21 18.87
CA MET A 293 -12.91 28.39 18.94
C MET A 293 -12.22 27.27 19.73
N ASN A 294 -12.97 26.29 20.22
CA ASN A 294 -12.41 25.15 20.95
C ASN A 294 -11.86 24.09 19.96
N PRO A 295 -10.88 23.29 20.40
CA PRO A 295 -10.44 22.15 19.64
C PRO A 295 -11.60 21.17 19.43
N PRO A 296 -11.65 20.47 18.29
CA PRO A 296 -12.76 19.55 17.99
C PRO A 296 -12.80 18.29 18.87
N ASP A 297 -11.71 17.99 19.61
CA ASP A 297 -11.57 16.86 20.53
C ASP A 297 -10.46 17.07 21.57
#